data_df9b308f8dcfc7f1091ff121923fe5d7
#
_entry.id   df9b308f8dcfc7f1091ff121923fe5d7
#
_cell.length_a   1.000
_cell.length_b   1.000
_cell.length_c   1.000
_cell.angle_alpha   90.00
_cell.angle_beta   90.00
_cell.angle_gamma   90.00
#
_symmetry.space_group_name_H-M   'P 1'
#
loop_
_entity.id
_entity.type
_entity.pdbx_description
1 polymer ?
#
loop_
_entity_poly.entity_id
_entity_poly.type
_entity_poly.pdbx_seq_one_letter_code
_entity_poly.pdbx_strand_id
1 'polypeptide(L)'
;MIYPGKFRVTSPFGQRVLFGKPELHKGIDVVGVGDKHVCAVVGGVVAVSTIVTDPGNRTSEWGNYVRVDGDDGKKYYYCHLSVRLVSAGRRVAAGDHIGIEGSSGLSTGSHCHFEVRLPSGVSVDPSRFLGIPNAVGEYGTDWRARCKTRFGLSDGTLAYLDGYAYAADLYRKLGGAV
;
A
#
# COMPACT_ATOMS: atom_id res chain seq x y z
N MET A 1 7.07 0.48 4.26
CA MET A 1 5.66 0.76 4.59
C MET A 1 4.88 0.85 3.28
N ILE A 2 3.56 0.55 3.31
CA ILE A 2 2.70 0.54 2.10
C ILE A 2 2.34 1.94 1.57
N TYR A 3 2.44 2.98 2.40
CA TYR A 3 2.31 4.39 2.01
C TYR A 3 3.51 5.17 2.53
N PRO A 4 3.86 6.30 1.89
CA PRO A 4 5.00 7.12 2.32
C PRO A 4 4.84 7.73 3.71
N GLY A 5 3.60 7.88 4.19
CA GLY A 5 3.26 8.48 5.47
C GLY A 5 2.22 7.68 6.25
N LYS A 6 1.27 8.38 6.83
CA LYS A 6 0.14 7.77 7.54
C LYS A 6 -0.82 7.06 6.58
N PHE A 7 -1.43 6.01 7.09
CA PHE A 7 -2.52 5.30 6.42
C PHE A 7 -3.50 4.74 7.44
N ARG A 8 -4.69 4.41 6.97
CA ARG A 8 -5.74 3.80 7.78
C ARG A 8 -6.03 2.40 7.29
N VAL A 9 -6.08 1.42 8.20
CA VAL A 9 -6.70 0.12 7.93
C VAL A 9 -8.21 0.28 8.08
N THR A 10 -8.95 0.01 7.02
CA THR A 10 -10.41 0.12 6.99
C THR A 10 -11.10 -1.24 7.09
N SER A 11 -10.40 -2.33 6.70
CA SER A 11 -10.88 -3.70 6.84
C SER A 11 -9.71 -4.64 7.11
N PRO A 12 -9.67 -5.31 8.27
CA PRO A 12 -8.60 -6.23 8.62
C PRO A 12 -8.69 -7.57 7.86
N PHE A 13 -7.62 -8.35 7.92
CA PHE A 13 -7.56 -9.74 7.43
C PHE A 13 -8.43 -10.65 8.29
N GLY A 14 -9.09 -11.62 7.67
CA GLY A 14 -9.83 -12.67 8.37
C GLY A 14 -11.31 -12.70 8.06
N GLN A 15 -12.08 -13.35 8.91
CA GLN A 15 -13.52 -13.47 8.72
C GLN A 15 -14.22 -12.14 8.87
N ARG A 16 -15.05 -11.78 7.86
CA ARG A 16 -15.91 -10.61 7.90
C ARG A 16 -17.28 -10.91 7.29
N VAL A 17 -18.21 -9.98 7.41
CA VAL A 17 -19.47 -10.00 6.67
C VAL A 17 -19.41 -8.92 5.60
N LEU A 18 -19.55 -9.29 4.34
CA LEU A 18 -19.61 -8.37 3.22
C LEU A 18 -20.94 -8.56 2.48
N PHE A 19 -21.69 -7.48 2.27
CA PHE A 19 -23.05 -7.52 1.69
C PHE A 19 -23.97 -8.56 2.34
N GLY A 20 -23.90 -8.71 3.67
CA GLY A 20 -24.70 -9.66 4.44
C GLY A 20 -24.25 -11.12 4.35
N LYS A 21 -23.13 -11.42 3.69
CA LYS A 21 -22.59 -12.77 3.55
C LYS A 21 -21.26 -12.93 4.28
N PRO A 22 -21.05 -14.04 5.02
CA PRO A 22 -19.73 -14.35 5.57
C PRO A 22 -18.72 -14.56 4.45
N GLU A 23 -17.54 -13.93 4.58
CA GLU A 23 -16.42 -14.15 3.68
C GLU A 23 -15.09 -14.12 4.44
N LEU A 24 -14.08 -14.77 3.86
CA LEU A 24 -12.70 -14.64 4.31
C LEU A 24 -12.02 -13.51 3.53
N HIS A 25 -11.74 -12.39 4.20
CA HIS A 25 -10.91 -11.32 3.67
C HIS A 25 -9.44 -11.77 3.63
N LYS A 26 -8.90 -12.02 2.44
CA LYS A 26 -7.57 -12.60 2.24
C LYS A 26 -6.43 -11.58 2.32
N GLY A 27 -6.76 -10.32 2.53
CA GLY A 27 -5.84 -9.20 2.65
C GLY A 27 -6.27 -8.23 3.73
N ILE A 28 -5.74 -7.02 3.68
CA ILE A 28 -6.23 -5.86 4.43
C ILE A 28 -6.56 -4.74 3.44
N ASP A 29 -7.60 -3.96 3.75
CA ASP A 29 -7.93 -2.77 2.98
C ASP A 29 -7.35 -1.55 3.68
N VAL A 30 -6.54 -0.79 2.95
CA VAL A 30 -5.78 0.36 3.50
C VAL A 30 -5.99 1.60 2.64
N VAL A 31 -6.05 2.75 3.31
CA VAL A 31 -6.28 4.08 2.70
C VAL A 31 -5.17 5.01 3.15
N GLY A 32 -4.45 5.61 2.21
CA GLY A 32 -3.42 6.62 2.51
C GLY A 32 -4.06 7.90 3.08
N VAL A 33 -3.44 8.47 4.11
CA VAL A 33 -3.82 9.75 4.69
C VAL A 33 -2.94 10.85 4.08
N GLY A 34 -3.54 11.67 3.22
CA GLY A 34 -2.84 12.70 2.44
C GLY A 34 -2.26 12.14 1.15
N ASP A 35 -1.14 11.43 1.21
CA ASP A 35 -0.50 10.82 0.03
C ASP A 35 -1.18 9.50 -0.36
N LYS A 36 -1.45 9.33 -1.66
CA LYS A 36 -2.11 8.17 -2.26
C LYS A 36 -1.14 7.25 -3.03
N HIS A 37 0.15 7.54 -3.05
CA HIS A 37 1.13 6.64 -3.64
C HIS A 37 1.24 5.36 -2.85
N VAL A 38 1.02 4.24 -3.52
CA VAL A 38 1.21 2.91 -2.95
C VAL A 38 2.66 2.48 -3.18
N CYS A 39 3.33 2.06 -2.10
CA CYS A 39 4.73 1.68 -2.12
C CYS A 39 4.91 0.17 -2.02
N ALA A 40 5.95 -0.35 -2.64
CA ALA A 40 6.39 -1.72 -2.42
C ALA A 40 6.79 -1.91 -0.93
N VAL A 41 6.20 -2.90 -0.28
CA VAL A 41 6.49 -3.20 1.14
C VAL A 41 7.83 -3.92 1.28
N VAL A 42 8.25 -4.63 0.25
CA VAL A 42 9.45 -5.46 0.19
C VAL A 42 10.20 -5.19 -1.12
N GLY A 43 11.51 -5.45 -1.14
CA GLY A 43 12.28 -5.55 -2.39
C GLY A 43 11.92 -6.82 -3.16
N GLY A 44 11.96 -6.76 -4.49
CA GLY A 44 11.62 -7.90 -5.33
C GLY A 44 11.47 -7.53 -6.80
N VAL A 45 10.83 -8.42 -7.56
CA VAL A 45 10.55 -8.22 -8.98
C VAL A 45 9.05 -8.09 -9.18
N VAL A 46 8.63 -7.09 -9.94
CA VAL A 46 7.24 -6.95 -10.38
C VAL A 46 6.91 -8.10 -11.33
N ALA A 47 6.20 -9.08 -10.84
CA ALA A 47 5.84 -10.26 -11.63
C ALA A 47 4.57 -10.01 -12.47
N VAL A 48 3.69 -9.14 -12.00
CA VAL A 48 2.45 -8.75 -12.72
C VAL A 48 2.20 -7.27 -12.51
N SER A 49 1.83 -6.59 -13.59
CA SER A 49 1.29 -5.23 -13.57
C SER A 49 0.24 -5.15 -14.68
N THR A 50 -1.03 -5.32 -14.32
CA THR A 50 -2.12 -5.42 -15.30
C THR A 50 -3.44 -4.93 -14.75
N ILE A 51 -4.44 -4.80 -15.64
CA ILE A 51 -5.85 -4.69 -15.27
C ILE A 51 -6.54 -6.00 -15.64
N VAL A 52 -7.40 -6.49 -14.76
CA VAL A 52 -8.26 -7.63 -15.06
C VAL A 52 -9.60 -7.12 -15.55
N THR A 53 -9.93 -7.43 -16.80
CA THR A 53 -11.18 -7.00 -17.45
C THR A 53 -12.13 -8.16 -17.73
N ASP A 54 -11.66 -9.41 -17.64
CA ASP A 54 -12.47 -10.60 -17.87
C ASP A 54 -13.32 -10.94 -16.62
N PRO A 55 -14.67 -10.88 -16.70
CA PRO A 55 -15.54 -11.23 -15.59
C PRO A 55 -15.45 -12.70 -15.14
N GLY A 56 -14.99 -13.60 -16.03
CA GLY A 56 -14.76 -15.01 -15.70
C GLY A 56 -13.48 -15.25 -14.92
N ASN A 57 -12.58 -14.29 -14.87
CA ASN A 57 -11.36 -14.37 -14.11
C ASN A 57 -11.60 -13.97 -12.65
N ARG A 58 -11.26 -14.85 -11.70
CA ARG A 58 -11.44 -14.59 -10.26
C ARG A 58 -10.65 -13.38 -9.74
N THR A 59 -9.68 -12.87 -10.50
CA THR A 59 -8.96 -11.64 -10.19
C THR A 59 -9.59 -10.40 -10.82
N SER A 60 -10.72 -10.52 -11.55
CA SER A 60 -11.48 -9.37 -12.07
C SER A 60 -11.93 -8.42 -10.96
N GLU A 61 -12.12 -8.95 -9.77
CA GLU A 61 -12.43 -8.20 -8.56
C GLU A 61 -11.32 -7.22 -8.17
N TRP A 62 -10.07 -7.49 -8.55
CA TRP A 62 -8.90 -6.68 -8.17
C TRP A 62 -8.70 -5.41 -9.00
N GLY A 63 -9.31 -5.33 -10.20
CA GLY A 63 -9.12 -4.20 -11.11
C GLY A 63 -7.67 -4.04 -11.55
N ASN A 64 -7.14 -2.82 -11.50
CA ASN A 64 -5.72 -2.57 -11.68
C ASN A 64 -4.95 -3.11 -10.48
N TYR A 65 -3.97 -3.99 -10.74
CA TYR A 65 -3.14 -4.50 -9.65
C TYR A 65 -1.67 -4.68 -10.06
N VAL A 66 -0.82 -4.64 -9.06
CA VAL A 66 0.60 -4.97 -9.14
C VAL A 66 0.87 -6.15 -8.22
N ARG A 67 1.62 -7.15 -8.68
CA ARG A 67 2.19 -8.20 -7.85
C ARG A 67 3.70 -8.09 -7.84
N VAL A 68 4.28 -8.01 -6.66
CA VAL A 68 5.72 -8.10 -6.44
C VAL A 68 6.02 -9.49 -5.88
N ASP A 69 6.87 -10.24 -6.57
CA ASP A 69 7.46 -11.46 -6.03
C ASP A 69 8.68 -11.02 -5.21
N GLY A 70 8.53 -11.09 -3.89
CA GLY A 70 9.49 -10.57 -2.94
C GLY A 70 10.76 -11.41 -2.85
N ASP A 71 11.88 -10.76 -2.51
CA ASP A 71 13.16 -11.43 -2.29
C ASP A 71 13.10 -12.45 -1.12
N ASP A 72 12.06 -12.36 -0.28
CA ASP A 72 11.76 -13.30 0.80
C ASP A 72 10.91 -14.51 0.34
N GLY A 73 10.69 -14.67 -0.97
CA GLY A 73 9.95 -15.75 -1.60
C GLY A 73 8.42 -15.65 -1.51
N LYS A 74 7.88 -14.59 -0.92
CA LYS A 74 6.43 -14.38 -0.84
C LYS A 74 5.92 -13.52 -2.00
N LYS A 75 4.60 -13.53 -2.21
CA LYS A 75 3.93 -12.77 -3.26
C LYS A 75 3.09 -11.68 -2.61
N TYR A 76 3.33 -10.44 -3.02
CA TYR A 76 2.71 -9.23 -2.49
C TYR A 76 1.82 -8.61 -3.55
N TYR A 77 0.51 -8.52 -3.28
CA TYR A 77 -0.50 -8.03 -4.20
C TYR A 77 -1.02 -6.68 -3.73
N TYR A 78 -1.08 -5.71 -4.65
CA TYR A 78 -1.56 -4.36 -4.45
C TYR A 78 -2.68 -4.10 -5.45
N CYS A 79 -3.93 -4.11 -5.00
CA CYS A 79 -5.12 -4.13 -5.85
C CYS A 79 -5.92 -2.84 -5.77
N HIS A 80 -6.92 -2.69 -6.66
CA HIS A 80 -7.82 -1.55 -6.78
C HIS A 80 -7.13 -0.23 -7.15
N LEU A 81 -5.91 -0.28 -7.69
CA LEU A 81 -5.14 0.91 -8.06
C LEU A 81 -5.87 1.74 -9.11
N SER A 82 -5.76 3.07 -9.04
CA SER A 82 -6.16 3.97 -10.13
C SER A 82 -5.11 3.97 -11.25
N VAL A 83 -3.83 3.98 -10.84
CA VAL A 83 -2.69 3.98 -11.77
C VAL A 83 -1.65 2.96 -11.30
N ARG A 84 -1.07 2.24 -12.25
CA ARG A 84 0.10 1.39 -12.06
C ARG A 84 1.33 2.15 -12.55
N LEU A 85 2.33 2.35 -11.68
CA LEU A 85 3.53 3.15 -11.97
C LEU A 85 4.73 2.29 -12.39
N VAL A 86 4.55 0.97 -12.44
CA VAL A 86 5.60 0.00 -12.76
C VAL A 86 5.09 -1.04 -13.76
N SER A 87 6.01 -1.62 -14.53
CA SER A 87 5.74 -2.70 -15.47
C SER A 87 6.29 -4.03 -14.97
N ALA A 88 5.71 -5.13 -15.44
CA ALA A 88 6.26 -6.46 -15.18
C ALA A 88 7.72 -6.57 -15.64
N GLY A 89 8.51 -7.29 -14.87
CA GLY A 89 9.96 -7.44 -15.04
C GLY A 89 10.80 -6.39 -14.31
N ARG A 90 10.22 -5.26 -13.88
CA ARG A 90 10.95 -4.24 -13.13
C ARG A 90 11.33 -4.73 -11.74
N ARG A 91 12.59 -4.53 -11.34
CA ARG A 91 13.03 -4.68 -9.96
C ARG A 91 12.66 -3.43 -9.16
N VAL A 92 12.14 -3.64 -7.96
CA VAL A 92 11.76 -2.57 -7.02
C VAL A 92 12.41 -2.82 -5.65
N ALA A 93 12.70 -1.73 -4.96
CA ALA A 93 13.10 -1.74 -3.56
C ALA A 93 11.91 -1.47 -2.65
N ALA A 94 12.00 -1.85 -1.38
CA ALA A 94 11.01 -1.44 -0.39
C ALA A 94 10.93 0.09 -0.30
N GLY A 95 9.73 0.63 -0.43
CA GLY A 95 9.45 2.06 -0.46
C GLY A 95 9.33 2.67 -1.86
N ASP A 96 9.66 1.94 -2.93
CA ASP A 96 9.44 2.44 -4.30
C ASP A 96 7.94 2.60 -4.57
N HIS A 97 7.58 3.69 -5.24
CA HIS A 97 6.22 3.94 -5.69
C HIS A 97 5.87 2.97 -6.83
N ILE A 98 4.84 2.16 -6.63
CA ILE A 98 4.41 1.13 -7.59
C ILE A 98 3.02 1.38 -8.17
N GLY A 99 2.24 2.26 -7.55
CA GLY A 99 0.91 2.63 -8.01
C GLY A 99 0.32 3.79 -7.24
N ILE A 100 -0.88 4.18 -7.62
CA ILE A 100 -1.71 5.16 -6.92
C ILE A 100 -2.98 4.45 -6.47
N GLU A 101 -3.36 4.65 -5.22
CA GLU A 101 -4.62 4.17 -4.64
C GLU A 101 -5.81 4.54 -5.51
N GLY A 102 -6.79 3.67 -5.60
CA GLY A 102 -7.99 3.91 -6.39
C GLY A 102 -9.17 3.05 -5.96
N SER A 103 -10.09 2.84 -6.89
CA SER A 103 -11.32 2.08 -6.69
C SER A 103 -11.66 1.26 -7.93
N SER A 104 -10.66 0.74 -8.64
CA SER A 104 -10.88 -0.10 -9.82
C SER A 104 -11.25 -1.53 -9.42
N GLY A 105 -11.98 -2.24 -10.29
CA GLY A 105 -12.51 -3.57 -9.99
C GLY A 105 -13.70 -3.54 -9.03
N LEU A 106 -13.89 -4.61 -8.26
CA LEU A 106 -14.96 -4.68 -7.26
C LEU A 106 -14.54 -3.93 -5.99
N SER A 107 -14.89 -2.67 -5.92
CA SER A 107 -14.54 -1.78 -4.83
C SER A 107 -15.69 -0.85 -4.48
N THR A 108 -15.94 -0.62 -3.21
CA THR A 108 -16.97 0.29 -2.69
C THR A 108 -16.46 1.72 -2.46
N GLY A 109 -15.17 1.96 -2.65
CA GLY A 109 -14.55 3.27 -2.44
C GLY A 109 -13.03 3.20 -2.58
N SER A 110 -12.35 4.35 -2.56
CA SER A 110 -10.90 4.43 -2.72
C SER A 110 -10.16 3.71 -1.59
N HIS A 111 -9.39 2.69 -1.93
CA HIS A 111 -8.48 1.95 -1.03
C HIS A 111 -7.47 1.13 -1.86
N CYS A 112 -6.43 0.65 -1.21
CA CYS A 112 -5.60 -0.43 -1.73
C CYS A 112 -5.93 -1.70 -0.94
N HIS A 113 -6.40 -2.75 -1.63
CA HIS A 113 -6.45 -4.09 -1.06
C HIS A 113 -5.05 -4.68 -1.13
N PHE A 114 -4.46 -4.93 0.02
CA PHE A 114 -3.10 -5.48 0.14
C PHE A 114 -3.15 -6.91 0.65
N GLU A 115 -2.62 -7.85 -0.14
CA GLU A 115 -2.61 -9.28 0.18
C GLU A 115 -1.19 -9.84 0.11
N VAL A 116 -0.86 -10.73 1.05
CA VAL A 116 0.40 -11.48 1.05
C VAL A 116 0.10 -12.97 0.97
N ARG A 117 0.78 -13.64 0.02
CA ARG A 117 0.69 -15.10 -0.13
C ARG A 117 2.05 -15.76 0.02
N LEU A 118 2.05 -16.91 0.67
CA LEU A 118 3.18 -17.83 0.69
C LEU A 118 3.44 -18.40 -0.70
N PRO A 119 4.62 -19.01 -0.96
CA PRO A 119 4.89 -19.72 -2.22
C PRO A 119 3.84 -20.77 -2.56
N SER A 120 3.25 -21.41 -1.54
CA SER A 120 2.14 -22.37 -1.66
C SER A 120 0.83 -21.77 -2.18
N GLY A 121 0.72 -20.43 -2.26
CA GLY A 121 -0.51 -19.72 -2.63
C GLY A 121 -1.45 -19.40 -1.46
N VAL A 122 -1.14 -19.84 -0.25
CA VAL A 122 -1.94 -19.55 0.96
C VAL A 122 -1.79 -18.09 1.35
N SER A 123 -2.91 -17.39 1.51
CA SER A 123 -2.94 -16.01 2.02
C SER A 123 -2.64 -16.00 3.51
N VAL A 124 -1.82 -15.06 3.94
CA VAL A 124 -1.45 -14.85 5.34
C VAL A 124 -1.75 -13.42 5.75
N ASP A 125 -1.90 -13.18 7.05
CA ASP A 125 -2.19 -11.85 7.59
C ASP A 125 -1.12 -10.82 7.18
N PRO A 126 -1.48 -9.81 6.33
CA PRO A 126 -0.52 -8.85 5.83
C PRO A 126 -0.06 -7.82 6.86
N SER A 127 -0.80 -7.62 7.96
CA SER A 127 -0.47 -6.66 9.01
C SER A 127 0.91 -6.90 9.61
N ARG A 128 1.31 -8.18 9.70
CA ARG A 128 2.63 -8.61 10.19
C ARG A 128 3.78 -8.05 9.37
N PHE A 129 3.60 -7.90 8.05
CA PHE A 129 4.63 -7.37 7.13
C PHE A 129 4.68 -5.84 7.15
N LEU A 130 3.66 -5.20 7.72
CA LEU A 130 3.60 -3.76 7.94
C LEU A 130 4.04 -3.39 9.37
N GLY A 131 4.20 -4.36 10.28
CA GLY A 131 4.54 -4.13 11.68
C GLY A 131 3.42 -3.43 12.46
N ILE A 132 2.14 -3.73 12.11
CA ILE A 132 0.95 -3.14 12.73
C ILE A 132 0.01 -4.22 13.26
N PRO A 133 -0.91 -3.89 14.18
CA PRO A 133 -2.00 -4.78 14.56
C PRO A 133 -2.93 -5.08 13.38
N ASN A 134 -3.51 -6.28 13.34
CA ASN A 134 -4.59 -6.63 12.40
C ASN A 134 -5.92 -6.06 12.90
N ALA A 135 -6.07 -4.76 12.85
CA ALA A 135 -7.23 -4.04 13.36
C ALA A 135 -7.50 -2.76 12.56
N VAL A 136 -8.76 -2.32 12.56
CA VAL A 136 -9.13 -0.99 12.06
C VAL A 136 -8.40 0.07 12.87
N GLY A 137 -7.77 1.04 12.21
CA GLY A 137 -7.04 2.11 12.87
C GLY A 137 -6.14 2.90 11.92
N GLU A 138 -5.55 3.96 12.43
CA GLU A 138 -4.57 4.78 11.72
C GLU A 138 -3.16 4.41 12.15
N TYR A 139 -2.29 4.17 11.19
CA TYR A 139 -0.93 3.69 11.36
C TYR A 139 0.05 4.48 10.49
N GLY A 140 1.34 4.21 10.68
CA GLY A 140 2.41 4.86 9.94
C GLY A 140 2.98 6.07 10.67
N THR A 141 3.90 6.75 9.99
CA THR A 141 4.64 7.87 10.57
C THR A 141 4.21 9.17 9.92
N ASP A 142 3.90 10.17 10.74
CA ASP A 142 3.84 11.55 10.29
C ASP A 142 5.29 12.07 10.13
N TRP A 143 5.86 11.85 8.95
CA TRP A 143 7.23 12.25 8.65
C TRP A 143 7.41 13.76 8.72
N ARG A 144 6.36 14.53 8.41
CA ARG A 144 6.37 15.99 8.51
C ARG A 144 6.54 16.45 9.96
N ALA A 145 5.71 15.92 10.87
CA ALA A 145 5.84 16.19 12.30
C ALA A 145 7.17 15.71 12.86
N ARG A 146 7.65 14.54 12.41
CA ARG A 146 8.96 14.00 12.81
C ARG A 146 10.10 14.90 12.37
N CYS A 147 10.09 15.41 11.14
CA CYS A 147 11.09 16.37 10.64
C CYS A 147 11.03 17.69 11.43
N LYS A 148 9.83 18.20 11.72
CA LYS A 148 9.65 19.38 12.56
C LYS A 148 10.38 19.23 13.91
N THR A 149 10.13 18.13 14.60
CA THR A 149 10.73 17.85 15.90
C THR A 149 12.24 17.63 15.82
N ARG A 150 12.69 16.80 14.85
CA ARG A 150 14.10 16.40 14.74
C ARG A 150 15.04 17.54 14.31
N PHE A 151 14.56 18.40 13.38
CA PHE A 151 15.39 19.46 12.78
C PHE A 151 14.97 20.86 13.20
N GLY A 152 14.00 21.00 14.12
CA GLY A 152 13.50 22.30 14.56
C GLY A 152 12.88 23.16 13.46
N LEU A 153 12.30 22.53 12.41
CA LEU A 153 11.77 23.26 11.26
C LEU A 153 10.53 24.08 11.66
N SER A 154 10.48 25.34 11.17
CA SER A 154 9.30 26.18 11.32
C SER A 154 8.13 25.68 10.46
N ASP A 155 6.89 26.06 10.84
CA ASP A 155 5.72 25.76 10.01
C ASP A 155 5.80 26.41 8.62
N GLY A 156 6.42 27.58 8.51
CA GLY A 156 6.68 28.22 7.22
C GLY A 156 7.65 27.42 6.33
N THR A 157 8.72 26.90 6.93
CA THR A 157 9.65 26.00 6.20
C THR A 157 8.97 24.73 5.74
N LEU A 158 8.15 24.13 6.61
CA LEU A 158 7.39 22.93 6.27
C LEU A 158 6.36 23.20 5.17
N ALA A 159 5.64 24.33 5.23
CA ALA A 159 4.70 24.72 4.19
C ALA A 159 5.39 24.97 2.83
N TYR A 160 6.60 25.52 2.83
CA TYR A 160 7.42 25.65 1.61
C TYR A 160 7.81 24.28 1.04
N LEU A 161 8.25 23.36 1.90
CA LEU A 161 8.61 21.99 1.49
C LEU A 161 7.40 21.19 0.99
N ASP A 162 6.19 21.40 1.53
CA ASP A 162 4.95 20.76 1.09
C ASP A 162 4.61 21.08 -0.39
N GLY A 163 5.14 22.19 -0.92
CA GLY A 163 4.98 22.58 -2.33
C GLY A 163 5.74 21.70 -3.34
N TYR A 164 6.64 20.86 -2.89
CA TYR A 164 7.37 19.95 -3.80
C TYR A 164 6.56 18.72 -4.15
N ALA A 165 6.63 18.28 -5.40
CA ALA A 165 5.89 17.12 -5.91
C ALA A 165 6.16 15.81 -5.14
N TYR A 166 7.30 15.73 -4.46
CA TYR A 166 7.72 14.55 -3.67
C TYR A 166 7.96 14.90 -2.19
N ALA A 167 7.20 15.84 -1.64
CA ALA A 167 7.36 16.29 -0.25
C ALA A 167 7.31 15.13 0.75
N ALA A 168 6.37 14.20 0.60
CA ALA A 168 6.22 13.04 1.48
C ALA A 168 7.47 12.14 1.46
N ASP A 169 8.07 11.90 0.28
CA ASP A 169 9.30 11.12 0.15
C ASP A 169 10.51 11.85 0.73
N LEU A 170 10.59 13.17 0.54
CA LEU A 170 11.61 14.02 1.16
C LEU A 170 11.55 13.94 2.68
N TYR A 171 10.37 14.12 3.28
CA TYR A 171 10.19 14.00 4.72
C TYR A 171 10.56 12.62 5.24
N ARG A 172 10.19 11.56 4.51
CA ARG A 172 10.55 10.19 4.88
C ARG A 172 12.06 10.00 4.90
N LYS A 173 12.77 10.47 3.88
CA LYS A 173 14.24 10.39 3.78
C LYS A 173 14.93 11.18 4.89
N LEU A 174 14.49 12.41 5.12
CA LEU A 174 15.05 13.25 6.17
C LEU A 174 14.74 12.73 7.58
N GLY A 175 13.48 12.38 7.84
CA GLY A 175 13.01 11.93 9.15
C GLY A 175 13.46 10.51 9.51
N GLY A 176 13.77 9.66 8.51
CA GLY A 176 14.22 8.28 8.67
C GLY A 176 15.73 8.10 8.71
N ALA A 177 16.52 9.08 8.28
CA ALA A 177 17.97 8.99 8.36
C ALA A 177 18.43 8.99 9.84
N VAL A 178 19.03 7.90 10.27
CA VAL A 178 19.67 7.72 11.58
C VAL A 178 21.14 8.09 11.44
#